data_749f8d989a32f80a7d9e2094c0f56f47
#
_entry.id   749f8d989a32f80a7d9e2094c0f56f47
#
_cell.length_a   1.000
_cell.length_b   1.000
_cell.length_c   1.000
_cell.angle_alpha   90.00
_cell.angle_beta   90.00
_cell.angle_gamma   90.00
#
_symmetry.space_group_name_H-M   'P 1'
#
loop_
_entity.id
_entity.type
_entity.pdbx_description
1 polymer ?
#
loop_
_entity_poly.entity_id
_entity_poly.type
_entity_poly.pdbx_seq_one_letter_code
_entity_poly.pdbx_strand_id
1 'polypeptide(L)'
;MISIKSITIKGYKNILSTTIDLQDVTCLLAPNNYGKSNILSAIRFGHYFITAPADKKIFMMRSITDIPVNKTVAGKPFVFRMEGALDENRDFQYEYQFDWFQNNRAENRNIEGIITGEFFKIRDNNKEKPKCFMDCVVCPSMMCKDSNSFQSVQ
;
A
#
# COMPACT_ATOMS: atom_id res chain seq x y z
N MET A 1 12.57 -18.54 -6.48
CA MET A 1 11.06 -18.40 -6.51
C MET A 1 10.70 -17.22 -5.64
N ILE A 2 9.86 -16.30 -6.13
CA ILE A 2 9.40 -15.16 -5.33
C ILE A 2 8.46 -15.66 -4.24
N SER A 3 8.68 -15.24 -3.00
CA SER A 3 7.82 -15.55 -1.86
C SER A 3 7.49 -14.29 -1.06
N ILE A 4 6.23 -14.13 -0.66
CA ILE A 4 5.80 -13.05 0.23
C ILE A 4 5.87 -13.59 1.66
N LYS A 5 6.61 -12.90 2.54
CA LYS A 5 6.81 -13.29 3.94
C LYS A 5 5.87 -12.56 4.89
N SER A 6 5.53 -11.31 4.58
CA SER A 6 4.60 -10.53 5.41
C SER A 6 3.80 -9.52 4.62
N ILE A 7 2.63 -9.17 5.14
CA ILE A 7 1.77 -8.10 4.65
C ILE A 7 1.40 -7.19 5.80
N THR A 8 1.65 -5.89 5.65
CA THR A 8 1.22 -4.85 6.60
C THR A 8 0.12 -4.01 5.99
N ILE A 9 -0.95 -3.78 6.75
CA ILE A 9 -2.12 -2.98 6.36
C ILE A 9 -2.38 -1.94 7.43
N LYS A 10 -2.62 -0.68 7.01
CA LYS A 10 -3.03 0.40 7.90
C LYS A 10 -4.17 1.21 7.27
N GLY A 11 -5.01 1.80 8.12
CA GLY A 11 -6.00 2.76 7.69
C GLY A 11 -7.14 2.18 6.82
N TYR A 12 -7.62 0.97 7.10
CA TYR A 12 -8.69 0.31 6.36
C TYR A 12 -9.83 -0.10 7.29
N LYS A 13 -11.04 0.38 7.05
CA LYS A 13 -12.24 0.11 7.89
C LYS A 13 -11.94 0.32 9.37
N ASN A 14 -11.88 -0.76 10.16
CA ASN A 14 -11.55 -0.74 11.58
C ASN A 14 -10.08 -1.11 11.86
N ILE A 15 -9.27 -1.33 10.83
CA ILE A 15 -7.86 -1.71 10.98
C ILE A 15 -7.02 -0.44 11.10
N LEU A 16 -6.51 -0.17 12.29
CA LEU A 16 -5.55 0.93 12.50
C LEU A 16 -4.18 0.56 11.92
N SER A 17 -3.66 -0.60 12.33
CA SER A 17 -2.41 -1.17 11.81
C SER A 17 -2.37 -2.65 12.16
N THR A 18 -2.04 -3.49 11.20
CA THR A 18 -1.80 -4.91 11.42
C THR A 18 -0.72 -5.41 10.47
N THR A 19 0.10 -6.34 10.96
CA THR A 19 1.06 -7.08 10.14
C THR A 19 0.73 -8.56 10.27
N ILE A 20 0.76 -9.26 9.16
CA ILE A 20 0.48 -10.68 9.05
C ILE A 20 1.72 -11.34 8.50
N ASP A 21 2.33 -12.22 9.29
CA ASP A 21 3.42 -13.07 8.81
C ASP A 21 2.82 -14.26 8.06
N LEU A 22 3.31 -14.47 6.86
CA LEU A 22 2.83 -15.51 5.95
C LEU A 22 3.78 -16.69 5.98
N GLN A 23 3.19 -17.87 6.05
CA GLN A 23 3.85 -19.17 5.94
C GLN A 23 3.11 -19.99 4.88
N ASP A 24 3.54 -21.20 4.62
CA ASP A 24 2.87 -22.11 3.67
C ASP A 24 1.38 -22.24 3.97
N VAL A 25 1.01 -22.24 5.25
CA VAL A 25 -0.37 -22.17 5.73
C VAL A 25 -0.46 -21.17 6.85
N THR A 26 -1.28 -20.13 6.67
CA THR A 26 -1.54 -19.09 7.69
C THR A 26 -3.01 -19.10 8.07
N CYS A 27 -3.31 -19.33 9.35
CA CYS A 27 -4.67 -19.32 9.89
C CYS A 27 -4.95 -18.04 10.68
N LEU A 28 -6.02 -17.33 10.34
CA LEU A 28 -6.51 -16.18 11.08
C LEU A 28 -7.61 -16.63 12.07
N LEU A 29 -7.27 -16.74 13.33
CA LEU A 29 -8.17 -17.11 14.40
C LEU A 29 -8.52 -15.89 15.25
N ALA A 30 -9.79 -15.59 15.38
CA ALA A 30 -10.33 -14.58 16.30
C ALA A 30 -11.82 -14.80 16.52
N PRO A 31 -12.40 -14.32 17.62
CA PRO A 31 -13.86 -14.32 17.81
C PRO A 31 -14.60 -13.61 16.67
N ASN A 32 -15.91 -13.84 16.59
CA ASN A 32 -16.74 -13.14 15.61
C ASN A 32 -16.70 -11.62 15.88
N ASN A 33 -16.81 -10.83 14.83
CA ASN A 33 -16.75 -9.36 14.84
C ASN A 33 -15.37 -8.73 15.16
N TYR A 34 -14.30 -9.51 15.33
CA TYR A 34 -12.93 -8.99 15.55
C TYR A 34 -12.17 -8.61 14.29
N GLY A 35 -12.84 -8.51 13.16
CA GLY A 35 -12.27 -7.93 11.95
C GLY A 35 -11.54 -8.91 11.01
N LYS A 36 -11.65 -10.25 11.19
CA LYS A 36 -11.06 -11.24 10.28
C LYS A 36 -11.43 -10.98 8.82
N SER A 37 -12.71 -10.76 8.55
CA SER A 37 -13.19 -10.47 7.19
C SER A 37 -12.65 -9.15 6.65
N ASN A 38 -12.42 -8.17 7.52
CA ASN A 38 -11.84 -6.90 7.12
C ASN A 38 -10.36 -7.04 6.74
N ILE A 39 -9.62 -7.92 7.41
CA ILE A 39 -8.23 -8.25 7.04
C ILE A 39 -8.19 -8.87 5.64
N LEU A 40 -9.01 -9.88 5.37
CA LEU A 40 -9.08 -10.51 4.05
C LEU A 40 -9.53 -9.52 2.97
N SER A 41 -10.52 -8.67 3.28
CA SER A 41 -10.96 -7.61 2.37
C SER A 41 -9.85 -6.61 2.08
N ALA A 42 -9.07 -6.24 3.10
CA ALA A 42 -7.95 -5.30 2.94
C ALA A 42 -6.81 -5.88 2.10
N ILE A 43 -6.48 -7.17 2.28
CA ILE A 43 -5.50 -7.86 1.43
C ILE A 43 -5.96 -7.85 -0.03
N ARG A 44 -7.23 -8.22 -0.28
CA ARG A 44 -7.80 -8.21 -1.64
C ARG A 44 -7.81 -6.81 -2.23
N PHE A 45 -8.21 -5.81 -1.46
CA PHE A 45 -8.22 -4.41 -1.87
C PHE A 45 -6.80 -3.95 -2.22
N GLY A 46 -5.82 -4.20 -1.34
CA GLY A 46 -4.44 -3.82 -1.57
C GLY A 46 -3.83 -4.47 -2.82
N HIS A 47 -4.03 -5.77 -2.99
CA HIS A 47 -3.58 -6.48 -4.18
C HIS A 47 -4.23 -5.94 -5.47
N TYR A 48 -5.56 -5.73 -5.43
CA TYR A 48 -6.27 -5.21 -6.61
C TYR A 48 -5.84 -3.77 -6.95
N PHE A 49 -5.57 -2.94 -5.94
CA PHE A 49 -5.11 -1.57 -6.15
C PHE A 49 -3.78 -1.50 -6.92
N ILE A 50 -2.85 -2.42 -6.65
CA ILE A 50 -1.55 -2.47 -7.35
C ILE A 50 -1.75 -2.65 -8.86
N THR A 51 -2.64 -3.56 -9.24
CA THR A 51 -2.86 -3.96 -10.65
C THR A 51 -3.92 -3.13 -11.36
N ALA A 52 -4.68 -2.32 -10.62
CA ALA A 52 -5.78 -1.52 -11.18
C ALA A 52 -5.26 -0.37 -12.06
N PRO A 53 -5.94 -0.05 -13.17
CA PRO A 53 -5.66 1.15 -13.95
C PRO A 53 -6.01 2.42 -13.15
N ALA A 54 -5.45 3.57 -13.57
CA ALA A 54 -5.51 4.82 -12.82
C ALA A 54 -6.94 5.29 -12.48
N ASP A 55 -7.87 5.19 -13.42
CA ASP A 55 -9.29 5.53 -13.22
C ASP A 55 -9.94 4.68 -12.12
N LYS A 56 -9.61 3.39 -12.08
CA LYS A 56 -10.09 2.47 -11.04
C LYS A 56 -9.46 2.76 -9.68
N LYS A 57 -8.17 3.11 -9.63
CA LYS A 57 -7.50 3.53 -8.40
C LYS A 57 -8.20 4.74 -7.76
N ILE A 58 -8.54 5.76 -8.56
CA ILE A 58 -9.29 6.93 -8.10
C ILE A 58 -10.66 6.52 -7.53
N PHE A 59 -11.36 5.63 -8.22
CA PHE A 59 -12.64 5.12 -7.74
C PHE A 59 -12.50 4.34 -6.43
N MET A 60 -11.48 3.51 -6.29
CA MET A 60 -11.20 2.74 -5.07
C MET A 60 -10.89 3.66 -3.88
N MET A 61 -10.13 4.73 -4.07
CA MET A 61 -9.84 5.72 -3.03
C MET A 61 -11.08 6.48 -2.53
N ARG A 62 -12.18 6.46 -3.31
CA ARG A 62 -13.49 7.03 -2.98
C ARG A 62 -14.48 6.03 -2.38
N SER A 63 -14.06 4.79 -2.16
CA SER A 63 -14.94 3.72 -1.70
C SER A 63 -15.48 4.00 -0.29
N ILE A 64 -16.76 4.33 -0.18
CA ILE A 64 -17.45 4.61 1.09
C ILE A 64 -17.43 3.36 2.00
N THR A 65 -17.43 2.17 1.43
CA THR A 65 -17.45 0.91 2.17
C THR A 65 -16.11 0.51 2.78
N ASP A 66 -15.02 1.08 2.27
CA ASP A 66 -13.64 0.73 2.62
C ASP A 66 -12.95 1.80 3.47
N ILE A 67 -13.47 3.03 3.42
CA ILE A 67 -13.01 4.15 4.23
C ILE A 67 -13.11 3.82 5.73
N PRO A 68 -12.10 4.19 6.55
CA PRO A 68 -12.18 4.05 7.99
C PRO A 68 -13.33 4.89 8.59
N VAL A 69 -14.25 4.22 9.26
CA VAL A 69 -15.40 4.87 9.95
C VAL A 69 -15.17 5.03 11.44
N ASN A 70 -14.22 4.29 12.02
CA ASN A 70 -13.87 4.39 13.43
C ASN A 70 -13.08 5.66 13.68
N LYS A 71 -13.46 6.45 14.70
CA LYS A 71 -12.76 7.71 15.06
C LYS A 71 -11.25 7.55 15.25
N THR A 72 -10.80 6.40 15.71
CA THR A 72 -9.36 6.12 15.91
C THR A 72 -8.61 5.95 14.59
N VAL A 73 -9.28 5.51 13.54
CA VAL A 73 -8.69 5.21 12.22
C VAL A 73 -9.05 6.26 11.19
N ALA A 74 -10.14 7.00 11.42
CA ALA A 74 -10.60 8.06 10.52
C ALA A 74 -9.51 9.10 10.29
N GLY A 75 -9.32 9.52 9.05
CA GLY A 75 -8.28 10.46 8.65
C GLY A 75 -6.87 9.88 8.57
N LYS A 76 -6.70 8.58 8.80
CA LYS A 76 -5.41 7.91 8.56
C LYS A 76 -5.31 7.48 7.11
N PRO A 77 -4.11 7.59 6.49
CA PRO A 77 -3.89 7.09 5.14
C PRO A 77 -4.05 5.57 5.09
N PHE A 78 -4.45 5.08 3.93
CA PHE A 78 -4.32 3.66 3.64
C PHE A 78 -2.86 3.36 3.34
N VAL A 79 -2.32 2.33 3.96
CA VAL A 79 -0.97 1.81 3.68
C VAL A 79 -1.06 0.33 3.42
N PHE A 80 -0.44 -0.11 2.35
CA PHE A 80 -0.29 -1.52 2.02
C PHE A 80 1.18 -1.81 1.74
N ARG A 81 1.78 -2.69 2.54
CA ARG A 81 3.18 -3.10 2.41
C ARG A 81 3.25 -4.60 2.27
N MET A 82 4.11 -5.05 1.37
CA MET A 82 4.50 -6.45 1.22
C MET A 82 6.00 -6.57 1.38
N GLU A 83 6.43 -7.57 2.11
CA GLU A 83 7.83 -7.93 2.26
C GLU A 83 8.01 -9.40 1.92
N GLY A 84 9.13 -9.75 1.30
CA GLY A 84 9.38 -11.11 0.89
C GLY A 84 10.77 -11.33 0.33
N ALA A 85 11.00 -12.50 -0.24
CA ALA A 85 12.23 -12.86 -0.91
C ALA A 85 12.01 -12.93 -2.43
N LEU A 86 12.93 -12.36 -3.19
CA LEU A 86 13.01 -12.54 -4.63
C LEU A 86 13.70 -13.85 -4.97
N ASP A 87 14.74 -14.16 -4.20
CA ASP A 87 15.53 -15.38 -4.27
C ASP A 87 16.25 -15.63 -2.92
N GLU A 88 17.21 -16.55 -2.89
CA GLU A 88 17.95 -16.94 -1.68
C GLU A 88 18.78 -15.79 -1.07
N ASN A 89 19.20 -14.82 -1.90
CA ASN A 89 20.11 -13.76 -1.49
C ASN A 89 19.47 -12.37 -1.49
N ARG A 90 18.24 -12.21 -1.98
CA ARG A 90 17.61 -10.91 -2.12
C ARG A 90 16.21 -10.88 -1.54
N ASP A 91 16.01 -9.97 -0.60
CA ASP A 91 14.70 -9.62 -0.08
C ASP A 91 14.15 -8.38 -0.78
N PHE A 92 12.84 -8.23 -0.81
CA PHE A 92 12.16 -7.05 -1.32
C PHE A 92 11.19 -6.49 -0.30
N GLN A 93 10.94 -5.20 -0.41
CA GLN A 93 9.87 -4.48 0.25
C GLN A 93 9.18 -3.59 -0.77
N TYR A 94 7.88 -3.76 -0.91
CA TYR A 94 7.01 -2.89 -1.69
C TYR A 94 5.97 -2.26 -0.79
N GLU A 95 5.80 -0.95 -0.86
CA GLU A 95 4.78 -0.23 -0.11
C GLU A 95 4.17 0.85 -0.98
N TYR A 96 2.88 1.05 -0.84
CA TYR A 96 2.20 2.25 -1.31
C TYR A 96 1.26 2.78 -0.25
N GLN A 97 0.99 4.09 -0.32
CA GLN A 97 0.05 4.76 0.54
C GLN A 97 -0.74 5.84 -0.21
N PHE A 98 -1.96 6.05 0.23
CA PHE A 98 -2.81 7.12 -0.28
C PHE A 98 -3.75 7.64 0.80
N ASP A 99 -4.22 8.88 0.63
CA ASP A 99 -5.25 9.45 1.46
C ASP A 99 -6.64 9.13 0.91
N TRP A 100 -7.53 8.68 1.82
CA TRP A 100 -8.92 8.45 1.47
C TRP A 100 -9.61 9.75 1.10
N PHE A 101 -10.44 9.71 0.07
CA PHE A 101 -11.32 10.81 -0.24
C PHE A 101 -12.29 11.05 0.91
N GLN A 102 -12.12 12.15 1.62
CA GLN A 102 -13.13 12.65 2.56
C GLN A 102 -14.02 13.63 1.83
N ASN A 103 -15.29 13.27 1.66
CA ASN A 103 -16.31 14.21 1.23
C ASN A 103 -16.56 15.24 2.34
N ASN A 104 -15.70 16.22 2.49
CA ASN A 104 -16.04 17.42 3.24
C ASN A 104 -17.07 18.20 2.41
N ARG A 105 -18.35 18.00 2.73
CA ARG A 105 -19.51 18.69 2.10
C ARG A 105 -19.43 20.22 2.20
N ALA A 106 -18.49 20.78 2.95
CA ALA A 106 -18.39 22.21 3.20
C ALA A 106 -17.44 22.97 2.24
N GLU A 107 -16.57 22.30 1.51
CA GLU A 107 -15.68 22.98 0.58
C GLU A 107 -15.74 22.24 -0.77
N ASN A 108 -16.22 22.96 -1.80
CA ASN A 108 -16.22 22.56 -3.22
C ASN A 108 -14.80 22.42 -3.79
N ARG A 109 -13.88 21.80 -3.05
CA ARG A 109 -12.57 21.46 -3.57
C ARG A 109 -12.65 20.06 -4.15
N ASN A 110 -12.45 19.97 -5.47
CA ASN A 110 -12.09 18.73 -6.14
C ASN A 110 -10.76 18.23 -5.56
N ILE A 111 -10.81 17.55 -4.41
CA ILE A 111 -9.63 16.88 -3.88
C ILE A 111 -9.49 15.60 -4.70
N GLU A 112 -8.59 15.63 -5.65
CA GLU A 112 -8.17 14.45 -6.39
C GLU A 112 -7.52 13.49 -5.39
N GLY A 113 -7.87 12.19 -5.47
CA GLY A 113 -7.24 11.15 -4.66
C GLY A 113 -5.75 11.13 -4.94
N ILE A 114 -4.97 11.31 -3.90
CA ILE A 114 -3.52 11.45 -4.02
C ILE A 114 -2.88 10.19 -3.47
N ILE A 115 -2.12 9.51 -4.33
CA ILE A 115 -1.14 8.52 -3.87
C ILE A 115 -0.02 9.34 -3.23
N THR A 116 0.14 9.22 -1.91
CA THR A 116 1.07 10.01 -1.12
C THR A 116 2.45 9.40 -1.05
N GLY A 117 2.59 8.14 -1.44
CA GLY A 117 3.89 7.48 -1.53
C GLY A 117 3.78 6.10 -2.19
N GLU A 118 4.78 5.77 -2.96
CA GLU A 118 5.00 4.42 -3.50
C GLU A 118 6.50 4.17 -3.53
N PHE A 119 6.96 3.05 -3.00
CA PHE A 119 8.36 2.69 -3.06
C PHE A 119 8.58 1.18 -3.19
N PHE A 120 9.68 0.84 -3.83
CA PHE A 120 10.15 -0.52 -3.97
C PHE A 120 11.63 -0.57 -3.62
N LYS A 121 11.97 -1.41 -2.64
CA LYS A 121 13.35 -1.64 -2.18
C LYS A 121 13.74 -3.08 -2.38
N ILE A 122 14.98 -3.28 -2.83
CA ILE A 122 15.62 -4.59 -2.85
C ILE A 122 16.82 -4.52 -1.91
N ARG A 123 16.91 -5.48 -1.02
CA ARG A 123 18.06 -5.70 -0.15
C ARG A 123 18.81 -6.92 -0.65
N ASP A 124 20.08 -6.75 -0.94
CA ASP A 124 21.01 -7.85 -1.20
C ASP A 124 21.62 -8.28 0.15
N ASN A 125 21.35 -9.50 0.58
CA ASN A 125 21.78 -10.01 1.89
C ASN A 125 23.29 -10.16 1.98
N ASN A 126 24.00 -10.13 0.84
CA ASN A 126 25.46 -10.17 0.76
C ASN A 126 26.12 -8.78 0.76
N LYS A 127 25.33 -7.68 0.82
CA LYS A 127 25.82 -6.30 0.80
C LYS A 127 25.26 -5.49 1.96
N GLU A 128 26.12 -4.68 2.58
CA GLU A 128 25.74 -3.89 3.77
C GLU A 128 24.71 -2.78 3.51
N LYS A 129 24.47 -2.37 2.24
CA LYS A 129 23.55 -1.27 1.91
C LYS A 129 22.43 -1.73 1.00
N PRO A 130 21.15 -1.55 1.41
CA PRO A 130 20.02 -1.82 0.55
C PRO A 130 20.02 -0.85 -0.64
N LYS A 131 19.78 -1.35 -1.85
CA LYS A 131 19.53 -0.51 -3.01
C LYS A 131 18.04 -0.16 -3.04
N CYS A 132 17.73 1.13 -3.03
CA CYS A 132 16.38 1.63 -3.30
C CYS A 132 16.24 1.80 -4.81
N PHE A 133 15.27 1.10 -5.42
CA PHE A 133 15.06 1.14 -6.86
C PHE A 133 13.96 2.11 -7.30
N MET A 134 13.11 2.54 -6.37
CA MET A 134 11.99 3.41 -6.70
C MET A 134 11.54 4.14 -5.43
N ASP A 135 11.80 5.43 -5.35
CA ASP A 135 11.16 6.34 -4.43
C ASP A 135 10.29 7.28 -5.27
N CYS A 136 9.05 6.88 -5.54
CA CYS A 136 8.06 7.80 -6.09
C CYS A 136 7.30 8.45 -4.93
N VAL A 137 7.77 9.61 -4.51
CA VAL A 137 6.91 10.57 -3.81
C VAL A 137 6.09 11.27 -4.88
N VAL A 138 4.85 10.89 -5.05
CA VAL A 138 3.95 11.60 -5.97
C VAL A 138 3.66 12.96 -5.35
N CYS A 139 4.34 13.99 -5.87
CA CYS A 139 3.94 15.38 -5.63
C CYS A 139 2.52 15.62 -6.16
N PRO A 140 1.69 16.45 -5.47
CA PRO A 140 0.29 16.68 -5.82
C PRO A 140 0.05 17.56 -7.04
N SER A 141 0.99 17.66 -7.96
CA SER A 141 0.78 18.29 -9.26
C SER A 141 1.08 17.26 -10.34
N MET A 142 0.04 16.83 -11.04
CA MET A 142 0.15 16.11 -12.31
C MET A 142 1.11 16.84 -13.25
N MET A 143 2.36 16.46 -13.24
CA MET A 143 3.30 16.58 -14.34
C MET A 143 4.44 15.63 -14.03
N CYS A 144 4.35 14.39 -14.53
CA CYS A 144 5.54 13.67 -14.94
C CYS A 144 6.22 14.51 -16.02
N LYS A 145 7.10 15.42 -15.61
CA LYS A 145 8.12 15.89 -16.52
C LYS A 145 9.08 14.71 -16.65
N ASP A 146 9.16 14.20 -17.86
CA ASP A 146 10.17 13.24 -18.28
C ASP A 146 11.55 13.73 -17.82
N SER A 147 11.99 13.26 -16.66
CA SER A 147 13.38 13.37 -16.30
C SER A 147 14.09 12.16 -16.90
N ASN A 148 14.51 12.34 -18.16
CA ASN A 148 15.56 11.55 -18.78
C ASN A 148 16.81 11.61 -17.89
N SER A 149 16.96 10.66 -17.00
CA SER A 149 18.24 10.33 -16.37
C SER A 149 18.27 8.84 -16.01
N PHE A 150 18.03 8.00 -17.00
CA PHE A 150 18.58 6.67 -16.99
C PHE A 150 20.07 6.80 -17.28
N GLN A 151 20.88 6.93 -16.23
CA GLN A 151 22.30 6.62 -16.40
C GLN A 151 22.41 5.11 -16.53
N SER A 152 22.69 4.69 -17.76
CA SER A 152 23.14 3.34 -18.08
C SER A 152 24.37 3.03 -17.24
N VAL A 153 24.24 2.07 -16.34
CA VAL A 153 25.40 1.44 -15.70
C VAL A 153 25.88 0.36 -16.65
N GLN A 154 27.01 0.61 -17.27
CA GLN A 154 27.87 -0.41 -17.87
C GLN A 154 28.46 -1.32 -16.80
#